data_aa86b3286c8920a86d7d4a927c74681b
#
_entry.id   aa86b3286c8920a86d7d4a927c74681b
#
_cell.length_a   1.000
_cell.length_b   1.000
_cell.length_c   1.000
_cell.angle_alpha   90.00
_cell.angle_beta   90.00
_cell.angle_gamma   90.00
#
_symmetry.space_group_name_H-M   'P 1'
#
loop_
_entity.id
_entity.type
_entity.pdbx_description
1 polymer ?
#
loop_
_entity_poly.entity_id
_entity_poly.type
_entity_poly.pdbx_seq_one_letter_code
_entity_poly.pdbx_strand_id
1 'polypeptide(L)'
;MQRGRPGAGILRTALRRNSGAVARGTVLMGLYQAGETAFPIALGLIVEHTMQDRSLGSLGLSIAALAVIITTVSLSWRFGMRVLQKANTTEAHRWRVKVAACGLQPVARDVDLKSGEVLTIATEDADQTADIVEVVPLLISSLVAVVVAAVALGLADLRLGLLVIVGTVAILSVLSVMSRRIGSSTREQQARVARAGAKVADLITGLRPLHGFGGNHAAFLSYRKVSTEAKHQAITVARVNGVYAGTALALNAVLAAAVTLTAGWLAYGGRITIGELVMAVGLAQFIMEPLKMFSEMPKYVMMARASADRMALVLAAPPSASPGRDRPAAGGDLEVDGVHHGALHGLRFKVHAGEFVAVAAYQPRAGADLAALLGANVPPQAYEGVVRVSGREIKDLSVEALREHLLVNPYDGEIFEGSLRTNIDPSGTSGLVPEAVEASLLTDVVALHREGLDHAVRDRGANLSGGQRQRLSLARALAADSDVLVLHDPTTAVDAVTEQLIARNIAKLRKGRTTLVITSSPALLDAADRVLVLDDGAVTAEDTHRRLLATDEDYCRAVAR
;
A
#
# COMPACT_ATOMS: atom_id res chain seq x y z
N MET A 1 -28.56 -13.18 0.48
CA MET A 1 -27.63 -13.30 -0.65
C MET A 1 -26.23 -12.95 -0.16
N GLN A 2 -25.32 -13.93 -0.12
CA GLN A 2 -23.93 -13.78 0.36
C GLN A 2 -23.20 -12.84 -0.60
N ARG A 3 -22.93 -11.60 -0.18
CA ARG A 3 -21.94 -10.74 -0.84
C ARG A 3 -20.60 -11.45 -0.71
N GLY A 4 -20.10 -12.01 -1.80
CA GLY A 4 -18.76 -12.62 -1.84
C GLY A 4 -17.74 -11.63 -1.30
N ARG A 5 -16.92 -12.08 -0.34
CA ARG A 5 -15.88 -11.25 0.28
C ARG A 5 -14.97 -10.71 -0.82
N PRO A 6 -14.75 -9.40 -0.90
CA PRO A 6 -14.11 -8.75 -2.07
C PRO A 6 -12.70 -9.29 -2.37
N GLY A 7 -11.93 -9.68 -1.35
CA GLY A 7 -10.60 -10.26 -1.51
C GLY A 7 -10.56 -11.62 -2.22
N ALA A 8 -11.63 -12.43 -2.12
CA ALA A 8 -11.68 -13.71 -2.84
C ALA A 8 -11.63 -13.53 -4.38
N GLY A 9 -12.17 -12.41 -4.90
CA GLY A 9 -12.08 -12.04 -6.30
C GLY A 9 -10.64 -11.75 -6.75
N ILE A 10 -9.87 -11.08 -5.89
CA ILE A 10 -8.45 -10.77 -6.14
C ILE A 10 -7.63 -12.05 -6.22
N LEU A 11 -7.76 -12.96 -5.25
CA LEU A 11 -7.06 -14.25 -5.24
C LEU A 11 -7.41 -15.10 -6.46
N ARG A 12 -8.70 -15.16 -6.84
CA ARG A 12 -9.13 -15.88 -8.06
C ARG A 12 -8.52 -15.27 -9.31
N THR A 13 -8.41 -13.95 -9.38
CA THR A 13 -7.80 -13.24 -10.51
C THR A 13 -6.31 -13.55 -10.60
N ALA A 14 -5.58 -13.55 -9.47
CA ALA A 14 -4.17 -13.92 -9.41
C ALA A 14 -3.93 -15.34 -9.92
N LEU A 15 -4.70 -16.33 -9.43
CA LEU A 15 -4.60 -17.72 -9.87
C LEU A 15 -4.96 -17.91 -11.34
N ARG A 16 -6.05 -17.29 -11.84
CA ARG A 16 -6.44 -17.39 -13.25
C ARG A 16 -5.41 -16.79 -14.19
N ARG A 17 -4.87 -15.63 -13.85
CA ARG A 17 -3.84 -14.95 -14.66
C ARG A 17 -2.56 -15.75 -14.75
N ASN A 18 -2.20 -16.47 -13.69
CA ASN A 18 -1.00 -17.27 -13.60
C ASN A 18 -1.28 -18.78 -13.78
N SER A 19 -2.45 -19.18 -14.32
CA SER A 19 -2.87 -20.57 -14.42
C SER A 19 -1.85 -21.48 -15.12
N GLY A 20 -1.20 -21.01 -16.18
CA GLY A 20 -0.15 -21.76 -16.88
C GLY A 20 1.13 -21.97 -16.05
N ALA A 21 1.50 -21.00 -15.20
CA ALA A 21 2.63 -21.13 -14.28
C ALA A 21 2.27 -22.04 -13.09
N VAL A 22 1.08 -21.87 -12.53
CA VAL A 22 0.52 -22.70 -11.47
C VAL A 22 0.46 -24.18 -11.93
N ALA A 23 -0.08 -24.46 -13.13
CA ALA A 23 -0.15 -25.82 -13.66
C ALA A 23 1.24 -26.44 -13.85
N ARG A 24 2.16 -25.73 -14.51
CA ARG A 24 3.55 -26.21 -14.69
C ARG A 24 4.27 -26.39 -13.36
N GLY A 25 4.11 -25.43 -12.45
CA GLY A 25 4.67 -25.52 -11.10
C GLY A 25 4.11 -26.71 -10.33
N THR A 26 2.78 -26.96 -10.40
CA THR A 26 2.14 -28.12 -9.77
C THR A 26 2.68 -29.44 -10.31
N VAL A 27 2.86 -29.57 -11.64
CA VAL A 27 3.43 -30.77 -12.24
C VAL A 27 4.88 -30.98 -11.81
N LEU A 28 5.71 -29.94 -11.87
CA LEU A 28 7.12 -30.05 -11.47
C LEU A 28 7.29 -30.32 -9.97
N MET A 29 6.50 -29.65 -9.12
CA MET A 29 6.52 -29.90 -7.67
C MET A 29 5.93 -31.28 -7.33
N GLY A 30 4.92 -31.74 -8.09
CA GLY A 30 4.40 -33.08 -7.98
C GLY A 30 5.44 -34.15 -8.35
N LEU A 31 6.19 -33.94 -9.44
CA LEU A 31 7.32 -34.81 -9.83
C LEU A 31 8.45 -34.79 -8.78
N TYR A 32 8.75 -33.61 -8.21
CA TYR A 32 9.69 -33.49 -7.10
C TYR A 32 9.26 -34.35 -5.91
N GLN A 33 8.02 -34.20 -5.44
CA GLN A 33 7.49 -34.96 -4.30
C GLN A 33 7.35 -36.47 -4.59
N ALA A 34 6.91 -36.82 -5.80
CA ALA A 34 6.86 -38.23 -6.22
C ALA A 34 8.25 -38.85 -6.27
N GLY A 35 9.25 -38.10 -6.76
CA GLY A 35 10.65 -38.55 -6.78
C GLY A 35 11.25 -38.71 -5.38
N GLU A 36 11.02 -37.76 -4.48
CA GLU A 36 11.41 -37.90 -3.07
C GLU A 36 10.78 -39.14 -2.41
N THR A 37 9.49 -39.39 -2.68
CA THR A 37 8.80 -40.57 -2.17
C THR A 37 9.30 -41.85 -2.85
N ALA A 38 9.68 -41.79 -4.14
CA ALA A 38 10.26 -42.92 -4.87
C ALA A 38 11.62 -43.35 -4.36
N PHE A 39 12.38 -42.45 -3.69
CA PHE A 39 13.71 -42.77 -3.18
C PHE A 39 13.72 -43.88 -2.13
N PRO A 40 12.93 -43.84 -1.03
CA PRO A 40 12.80 -44.95 -0.10
C PRO A 40 12.26 -46.23 -0.73
N ILE A 41 11.33 -46.11 -1.70
CA ILE A 41 10.78 -47.26 -2.43
C ILE A 41 11.90 -47.93 -3.22
N ALA A 42 12.67 -47.17 -3.97
CA ALA A 42 13.81 -47.69 -4.75
C ALA A 42 14.86 -48.34 -3.84
N LEU A 43 15.16 -47.71 -2.68
CA LEU A 43 16.09 -48.26 -1.70
C LEU A 43 15.63 -49.64 -1.19
N GLY A 44 14.33 -49.77 -0.84
CA GLY A 44 13.76 -51.05 -0.43
C GLY A 44 13.88 -52.15 -1.50
N LEU A 45 13.55 -51.81 -2.76
CA LEU A 45 13.67 -52.73 -3.90
C LEU A 45 15.13 -53.12 -4.16
N ILE A 46 16.07 -52.18 -4.03
CA ILE A 46 17.50 -52.42 -4.21
C ILE A 46 18.01 -53.41 -3.13
N VAL A 47 17.63 -53.18 -1.87
CA VAL A 47 18.02 -54.08 -0.78
C VAL A 47 17.51 -55.50 -1.03
N GLU A 48 16.25 -55.66 -1.43
CA GLU A 48 15.66 -56.96 -1.74
C GLU A 48 16.35 -57.65 -2.91
N HIS A 49 16.58 -56.94 -4.03
CA HIS A 49 17.22 -57.47 -5.23
C HIS A 49 18.70 -57.81 -4.99
N THR A 50 19.44 -56.94 -4.30
CA THR A 50 20.86 -57.18 -3.98
C THR A 50 21.06 -58.36 -3.03
N MET A 51 20.10 -58.66 -2.15
CA MET A 51 20.13 -59.84 -1.29
C MET A 51 19.93 -61.14 -2.08
N GLN A 52 19.21 -61.09 -3.20
CA GLN A 52 18.91 -62.24 -4.07
C GLN A 52 20.00 -62.43 -5.15
N ASP A 53 20.47 -61.34 -5.78
CA ASP A 53 21.45 -61.38 -6.88
C ASP A 53 22.69 -60.54 -6.53
N ARG A 54 23.81 -61.23 -6.20
CA ARG A 54 25.06 -60.59 -5.78
C ARG A 54 25.95 -60.22 -6.97
N SER A 55 25.40 -59.73 -8.11
CA SER A 55 26.18 -59.33 -9.26
C SER A 55 26.60 -57.87 -9.24
N LEU A 56 27.82 -57.56 -9.74
CA LEU A 56 28.27 -56.17 -9.90
C LEU A 56 27.42 -55.39 -10.91
N GLY A 57 26.75 -56.07 -11.84
CA GLY A 57 25.84 -55.48 -12.82
C GLY A 57 24.57 -54.96 -12.16
N SER A 58 23.96 -55.72 -11.23
CA SER A 58 22.75 -55.31 -10.51
C SER A 58 23.04 -54.11 -9.59
N LEU A 59 24.23 -54.07 -8.96
CA LEU A 59 24.64 -52.93 -8.18
C LEU A 59 24.82 -51.66 -9.04
N GLY A 60 25.46 -51.79 -10.22
CA GLY A 60 25.62 -50.68 -11.16
C GLY A 60 24.28 -50.11 -11.63
N LEU A 61 23.30 -50.99 -11.96
CA LEU A 61 21.96 -50.58 -12.35
C LEU A 61 21.22 -49.88 -11.20
N SER A 62 21.37 -50.34 -9.98
CA SER A 62 20.78 -49.76 -8.77
C SER A 62 21.31 -48.34 -8.51
N ILE A 63 22.64 -48.15 -8.62
CA ILE A 63 23.26 -46.82 -8.49
C ILE A 63 22.76 -45.89 -9.60
N ALA A 64 22.67 -46.37 -10.84
CA ALA A 64 22.15 -45.58 -11.95
C ALA A 64 20.69 -45.17 -11.74
N ALA A 65 19.83 -46.07 -11.24
CA ALA A 65 18.45 -45.77 -10.91
C ALA A 65 18.33 -44.67 -9.82
N LEU A 66 19.10 -44.79 -8.73
CA LEU A 66 19.15 -43.75 -7.69
C LEU A 66 19.65 -42.41 -8.23
N ALA A 67 20.67 -42.41 -9.07
CA ALA A 67 21.19 -41.20 -9.70
C ALA A 67 20.13 -40.52 -10.60
N VAL A 68 19.33 -41.28 -11.34
CA VAL A 68 18.22 -40.78 -12.14
C VAL A 68 17.15 -40.17 -11.24
N ILE A 69 16.76 -40.82 -10.13
CA ILE A 69 15.78 -40.31 -9.18
C ILE A 69 16.28 -38.98 -8.60
N ILE A 70 17.51 -38.91 -8.06
CA ILE A 70 18.09 -37.73 -7.47
C ILE A 70 18.18 -36.57 -8.47
N THR A 71 18.59 -36.88 -9.71
CA THR A 71 18.65 -35.88 -10.77
C THR A 71 17.27 -35.33 -11.11
N THR A 72 16.27 -36.21 -11.25
CA THR A 72 14.88 -35.83 -11.51
C THR A 72 14.32 -34.95 -10.38
N VAL A 73 14.52 -35.34 -9.14
CA VAL A 73 14.15 -34.57 -7.94
C VAL A 73 14.77 -33.17 -7.98
N SER A 74 16.10 -33.10 -8.16
CA SER A 74 16.82 -31.84 -8.18
C SER A 74 16.38 -30.90 -9.29
N LEU A 75 16.22 -31.43 -10.51
CA LEU A 75 15.79 -30.63 -11.67
C LEU A 75 14.33 -30.18 -11.52
N SER A 76 13.45 -31.08 -11.09
CA SER A 76 12.03 -30.78 -10.89
C SER A 76 11.84 -29.68 -9.84
N TRP A 77 12.54 -29.76 -8.72
CA TRP A 77 12.52 -28.70 -7.69
C TRP A 77 13.06 -27.38 -8.24
N ARG A 78 14.25 -27.41 -8.87
CA ARG A 78 14.90 -26.21 -9.41
C ARG A 78 14.04 -25.47 -10.43
N PHE A 79 13.49 -26.19 -11.41
CA PHE A 79 12.66 -25.58 -12.45
C PHE A 79 11.26 -25.22 -11.93
N GLY A 80 10.68 -26.05 -11.07
CA GLY A 80 9.39 -25.79 -10.44
C GLY A 80 9.42 -24.50 -9.61
N MET A 81 10.40 -24.37 -8.71
CA MET A 81 10.54 -23.15 -7.89
C MET A 81 10.84 -21.91 -8.74
N ARG A 82 11.65 -22.03 -9.80
CA ARG A 82 11.87 -20.91 -10.72
C ARG A 82 10.58 -20.42 -11.41
N VAL A 83 9.75 -21.34 -11.85
CA VAL A 83 8.47 -20.99 -12.49
C VAL A 83 7.53 -20.32 -11.49
N LEU A 84 7.42 -20.86 -10.29
CA LEU A 84 6.53 -20.34 -9.25
C LEU A 84 7.01 -19.00 -8.73
N GLN A 85 8.29 -18.87 -8.37
CA GLN A 85 8.88 -17.62 -7.87
C GLN A 85 8.78 -16.49 -8.90
N LYS A 86 9.05 -16.78 -10.19
CA LYS A 86 8.87 -15.79 -11.25
C LYS A 86 7.41 -15.33 -11.35
N ALA A 87 6.47 -16.26 -11.28
CA ALA A 87 5.04 -15.93 -11.35
C ALA A 87 4.59 -15.14 -10.11
N ASN A 88 5.02 -15.54 -8.91
CA ASN A 88 4.74 -14.84 -7.65
C ASN A 88 5.28 -13.41 -7.70
N THR A 89 6.57 -13.22 -7.98
CA THR A 89 7.20 -11.90 -8.02
C THR A 89 6.55 -10.99 -9.07
N THR A 90 6.21 -11.55 -10.25
CA THR A 90 5.53 -10.78 -11.31
C THR A 90 4.12 -10.38 -10.88
N GLU A 91 3.38 -11.25 -10.22
CA GLU A 91 2.02 -10.94 -9.73
C GLU A 91 2.06 -9.93 -8.59
N ALA A 92 3.00 -10.05 -7.66
CA ALA A 92 3.25 -9.09 -6.59
C ALA A 92 3.54 -7.69 -7.16
N HIS A 93 4.43 -7.60 -8.15
CA HIS A 93 4.72 -6.34 -8.82
C HIS A 93 3.48 -5.72 -9.48
N ARG A 94 2.65 -6.52 -10.15
CA ARG A 94 1.41 -6.04 -10.76
C ARG A 94 0.44 -5.45 -9.73
N TRP A 95 0.31 -6.10 -8.59
CA TRP A 95 -0.54 -5.59 -7.51
C TRP A 95 0.04 -4.33 -6.89
N ARG A 96 1.35 -4.27 -6.65
CA ARG A 96 2.03 -3.04 -6.17
C ARG A 96 1.75 -1.86 -7.08
N VAL A 97 1.99 -2.02 -8.39
CA VAL A 97 1.74 -0.96 -9.38
C VAL A 97 0.26 -0.57 -9.40
N LYS A 98 -0.65 -1.56 -9.35
CA LYS A 98 -2.09 -1.27 -9.40
C LYS A 98 -2.57 -0.53 -8.15
N VAL A 99 -2.12 -0.91 -6.95
CA VAL A 99 -2.48 -0.21 -5.70
C VAL A 99 -1.86 1.19 -5.68
N ALA A 100 -0.57 1.31 -6.06
CA ALA A 100 0.10 2.61 -6.15
C ALA A 100 -0.60 3.54 -7.17
N ALA A 101 -0.94 3.04 -8.35
CA ALA A 101 -1.68 3.80 -9.35
C ALA A 101 -3.05 4.26 -8.81
N CYS A 102 -3.74 3.44 -8.01
CA CYS A 102 -4.98 3.85 -7.36
C CYS A 102 -4.77 4.94 -6.30
N GLY A 103 -3.67 4.87 -5.53
CA GLY A 103 -3.32 5.88 -4.54
C GLY A 103 -2.85 7.20 -5.15
N LEU A 104 -2.26 7.15 -6.35
CA LEU A 104 -1.77 8.32 -7.09
C LEU A 104 -2.83 8.94 -8.02
N GLN A 105 -4.00 8.31 -8.16
CA GLN A 105 -5.08 8.90 -8.94
C GLN A 105 -5.49 10.25 -8.33
N PRO A 106 -5.73 11.28 -9.18
CA PRO A 106 -6.07 12.62 -8.73
C PRO A 106 -7.41 12.71 -8.01
N VAL A 107 -8.23 11.68 -8.12
CA VAL A 107 -9.51 11.56 -7.42
C VAL A 107 -9.25 10.92 -6.07
N ALA A 108 -9.36 11.69 -4.98
CA ALA A 108 -9.34 11.13 -3.64
C ALA A 108 -10.36 9.99 -3.57
N ARG A 109 -9.94 8.83 -3.10
CA ARG A 109 -10.88 7.75 -2.80
C ARG A 109 -11.35 7.92 -1.37
N ASP A 110 -12.63 7.73 -1.15
CA ASP A 110 -13.23 7.76 0.20
C ASP A 110 -12.76 6.53 0.99
N VAL A 111 -11.49 6.55 1.37
CA VAL A 111 -10.87 5.52 2.21
C VAL A 111 -10.21 6.25 3.37
N ASP A 112 -10.75 6.06 4.55
CA ASP A 112 -10.17 6.60 5.79
C ASP A 112 -8.91 5.78 6.19
N LEU A 113 -7.87 5.85 5.34
CA LEU A 113 -6.57 5.20 5.53
C LEU A 113 -5.46 6.26 5.56
N LYS A 114 -4.57 6.11 6.52
CA LYS A 114 -3.35 6.92 6.58
C LYS A 114 -2.38 6.55 5.45
N SER A 115 -1.58 7.51 4.99
CA SER A 115 -0.60 7.30 3.90
C SER A 115 0.31 6.09 4.13
N GLY A 116 0.75 5.86 5.38
CA GLY A 116 1.56 4.69 5.74
C GLY A 116 0.81 3.36 5.62
N GLU A 117 -0.51 3.34 5.82
CA GLU A 117 -1.32 2.13 5.63
C GLU A 117 -1.46 1.79 4.15
N VAL A 118 -1.66 2.80 3.29
CA VAL A 118 -1.70 2.62 1.83
C VAL A 118 -0.36 2.10 1.31
N LEU A 119 0.75 2.60 1.85
CA LEU A 119 2.09 2.10 1.51
C LEU A 119 2.26 0.63 1.91
N THR A 120 1.83 0.24 3.11
CA THR A 120 1.87 -1.17 3.56
C THR A 120 1.02 -2.07 2.67
N ILE A 121 -0.18 -1.61 2.27
CA ILE A 121 -1.05 -2.34 1.34
C ILE A 121 -0.40 -2.47 -0.04
N ALA A 122 0.25 -1.40 -0.52
CA ALA A 122 0.92 -1.41 -1.82
C ALA A 122 2.18 -2.28 -1.85
N THR A 123 2.82 -2.57 -0.72
CA THR A 123 4.06 -3.34 -0.62
C THR A 123 3.81 -4.73 -0.05
N GLU A 124 3.65 -4.84 1.26
CA GLU A 124 3.56 -6.12 1.99
C GLU A 124 2.31 -6.93 1.63
N ASP A 125 1.13 -6.28 1.55
CA ASP A 125 -0.11 -6.98 1.21
C ASP A 125 -0.14 -7.47 -0.23
N ALA A 126 0.50 -6.75 -1.14
CA ALA A 126 0.64 -7.18 -2.52
C ALA A 126 1.48 -8.47 -2.61
N ASP A 127 2.56 -8.58 -1.82
CA ASP A 127 3.41 -9.77 -1.76
C ASP A 127 2.65 -10.95 -1.17
N GLN A 128 2.05 -10.77 0.01
CA GLN A 128 1.28 -11.82 0.69
C GLN A 128 0.08 -12.30 -0.15
N THR A 129 -0.53 -11.42 -0.92
CA THR A 129 -1.62 -11.79 -1.84
C THR A 129 -1.11 -12.62 -3.02
N ALA A 130 0.07 -12.32 -3.54
CA ALA A 130 0.69 -13.05 -4.63
C ALA A 130 1.16 -14.45 -4.22
N ASP A 131 1.49 -14.68 -2.94
CA ASP A 131 1.95 -15.96 -2.40
C ASP A 131 0.97 -17.11 -2.69
N ILE A 132 -0.31 -16.83 -2.91
CA ILE A 132 -1.31 -17.85 -3.28
C ILE A 132 -0.91 -18.61 -4.55
N VAL A 133 -0.14 -17.99 -5.46
CA VAL A 133 0.35 -18.59 -6.71
C VAL A 133 1.34 -19.72 -6.42
N GLU A 134 2.10 -19.62 -5.33
CA GLU A 134 3.08 -20.63 -4.89
C GLU A 134 2.46 -21.63 -3.92
N VAL A 135 1.62 -21.16 -3.00
CA VAL A 135 0.97 -21.97 -1.97
C VAL A 135 0.11 -23.08 -2.55
N VAL A 136 -0.67 -22.80 -3.61
CA VAL A 136 -1.57 -23.80 -4.21
C VAL A 136 -0.81 -24.98 -4.83
N PRO A 137 0.23 -24.78 -5.67
CA PRO A 137 1.07 -25.87 -6.18
C PRO A 137 1.74 -26.71 -5.08
N LEU A 138 2.29 -26.06 -4.05
CA LEU A 138 2.95 -26.75 -2.95
C LEU A 138 1.97 -27.60 -2.13
N LEU A 139 0.75 -27.12 -1.92
CA LEU A 139 -0.29 -27.89 -1.25
C LEU A 139 -0.68 -29.15 -2.06
N ILE A 140 -0.88 -28.99 -3.37
CA ILE A 140 -1.24 -30.11 -4.25
C ILE A 140 -0.09 -31.13 -4.31
N SER A 141 1.16 -30.67 -4.42
CA SER A 141 2.32 -31.57 -4.47
C SER A 141 2.51 -32.34 -3.16
N SER A 142 2.29 -31.69 -2.00
CA SER A 142 2.31 -32.38 -0.70
C SER A 142 1.22 -33.46 -0.60
N LEU A 143 0.04 -33.21 -1.19
CA LEU A 143 -1.02 -34.22 -1.28
C LEU A 143 -0.57 -35.41 -2.14
N VAL A 144 0.09 -35.15 -3.27
CA VAL A 144 0.67 -36.22 -4.13
C VAL A 144 1.64 -37.09 -3.32
N ALA A 145 2.54 -36.50 -2.53
CA ALA A 145 3.48 -37.25 -1.71
C ALA A 145 2.77 -38.20 -0.72
N VAL A 146 1.77 -37.68 0.01
CA VAL A 146 1.02 -38.51 0.97
C VAL A 146 0.28 -39.65 0.28
N VAL A 147 -0.35 -39.37 -0.86
CA VAL A 147 -1.07 -40.38 -1.65
C VAL A 147 -0.11 -41.45 -2.17
N VAL A 148 1.03 -41.06 -2.76
CA VAL A 148 2.04 -42.02 -3.27
C VAL A 148 2.59 -42.88 -2.14
N ALA A 149 2.92 -42.28 -0.99
CA ALA A 149 3.41 -43.02 0.16
C ALA A 149 2.34 -44.00 0.73
N ALA A 150 1.08 -43.55 0.84
CA ALA A 150 -0.01 -44.38 1.31
C ALA A 150 -0.28 -45.56 0.36
N VAL A 151 -0.22 -45.35 -0.95
CA VAL A 151 -0.37 -46.39 -1.98
C VAL A 151 0.80 -47.39 -1.90
N ALA A 152 2.04 -46.90 -1.85
CA ALA A 152 3.23 -47.75 -1.78
C ALA A 152 3.21 -48.66 -0.53
N LEU A 153 2.89 -48.09 0.63
CA LEU A 153 2.74 -48.83 1.88
C LEU A 153 1.55 -49.79 1.87
N GLY A 154 0.43 -49.38 1.21
CA GLY A 154 -0.76 -50.21 1.08
C GLY A 154 -0.56 -51.42 0.14
N LEU A 155 0.33 -51.31 -0.85
CA LEU A 155 0.73 -52.41 -1.75
C LEU A 155 1.59 -53.43 -0.99
N ALA A 156 2.41 -53.00 -0.01
CA ALA A 156 3.16 -53.90 0.85
C ALA A 156 2.25 -54.61 1.87
N ASP A 157 1.45 -53.86 2.60
CA ASP A 157 0.37 -54.36 3.47
C ASP A 157 -0.69 -53.26 3.67
N LEU A 158 -1.97 -53.59 3.47
CA LEU A 158 -3.10 -52.67 3.56
C LEU A 158 -3.14 -51.91 4.92
N ARG A 159 -2.70 -52.55 6.02
CA ARG A 159 -2.66 -51.96 7.36
C ARG A 159 -1.73 -50.75 7.42
N LEU A 160 -0.57 -50.80 6.74
CA LEU A 160 0.39 -49.69 6.67
C LEU A 160 -0.19 -48.51 5.89
N GLY A 161 -0.82 -48.74 4.73
CA GLY A 161 -1.47 -47.70 3.95
C GLY A 161 -2.62 -47.03 4.72
N LEU A 162 -3.49 -47.83 5.38
CA LEU A 162 -4.58 -47.29 6.21
C LEU A 162 -4.06 -46.51 7.42
N LEU A 163 -3.00 -47.00 8.08
CA LEU A 163 -2.38 -46.31 9.22
C LEU A 163 -1.91 -44.89 8.83
N VAL A 164 -1.27 -44.74 7.65
CA VAL A 164 -0.84 -43.43 7.15
C VAL A 164 -2.03 -42.53 6.84
N ILE A 165 -3.05 -43.04 6.17
CA ILE A 165 -4.24 -42.22 5.81
C ILE A 165 -4.96 -41.77 7.08
N VAL A 166 -5.29 -42.68 7.96
CA VAL A 166 -6.00 -42.37 9.22
C VAL A 166 -5.17 -41.48 10.12
N GLY A 167 -3.86 -41.75 10.24
CA GLY A 167 -2.93 -40.94 11.02
C GLY A 167 -2.82 -39.50 10.46
N THR A 168 -2.70 -39.35 9.14
CA THR A 168 -2.69 -38.04 8.50
C THR A 168 -3.97 -37.25 8.78
N VAL A 169 -5.14 -37.88 8.60
CA VAL A 169 -6.42 -37.20 8.87
C VAL A 169 -6.55 -36.82 10.34
N ALA A 170 -6.12 -37.68 11.26
CA ALA A 170 -6.13 -37.40 12.70
C ALA A 170 -5.21 -36.21 13.05
N ILE A 171 -3.97 -36.20 12.53
CA ILE A 171 -3.01 -35.11 12.73
C ILE A 171 -3.59 -33.77 12.21
N LEU A 172 -4.08 -33.75 10.97
CA LEU A 172 -4.67 -32.55 10.36
C LEU A 172 -5.89 -32.06 11.17
N SER A 173 -6.71 -32.96 11.69
CA SER A 173 -7.87 -32.63 12.54
C SER A 173 -7.44 -31.94 13.84
N VAL A 174 -6.46 -32.49 14.55
CA VAL A 174 -5.91 -31.90 15.78
C VAL A 174 -5.31 -30.52 15.49
N LEU A 175 -4.46 -30.42 14.48
CA LEU A 175 -3.79 -29.18 14.13
C LEU A 175 -4.76 -28.10 13.63
N SER A 176 -5.83 -28.47 12.92
CA SER A 176 -6.86 -27.53 12.49
C SER A 176 -7.63 -26.90 13.65
N VAL A 177 -7.89 -27.66 14.72
CA VAL A 177 -8.50 -27.12 15.94
C VAL A 177 -7.55 -26.16 16.66
N MET A 178 -6.27 -26.51 16.75
CA MET A 178 -5.25 -25.66 17.38
C MET A 178 -5.00 -24.36 16.60
N SER A 179 -4.98 -24.40 15.28
CA SER A 179 -4.68 -23.26 14.41
C SER A 179 -5.68 -22.09 14.58
N ARG A 180 -6.94 -22.38 14.94
CA ARG A 180 -7.97 -21.35 15.18
C ARG A 180 -7.59 -20.39 16.31
N ARG A 181 -6.88 -20.86 17.34
CA ARG A 181 -6.42 -20.04 18.46
C ARG A 181 -5.20 -19.19 18.12
N ILE A 182 -4.38 -19.61 17.17
CA ILE A 182 -3.15 -18.90 16.77
C ILE A 182 -3.51 -17.59 16.05
N GLY A 183 -4.51 -17.62 15.17
CA GLY A 183 -4.87 -16.47 14.35
C GLY A 183 -5.28 -15.21 15.14
N SER A 184 -5.98 -15.38 16.28
CA SER A 184 -6.36 -14.24 17.15
C SER A 184 -5.16 -13.65 17.87
N SER A 185 -4.28 -14.47 18.41
CA SER A 185 -3.07 -14.03 19.13
C SER A 185 -2.08 -13.31 18.21
N THR A 186 -1.92 -13.76 16.98
CA THR A 186 -1.03 -13.13 16.00
C THR A 186 -1.53 -11.74 15.59
N ARG A 187 -2.85 -11.57 15.39
CA ARG A 187 -3.43 -10.24 15.09
C ARG A 187 -3.20 -9.24 16.22
N GLU A 188 -3.38 -9.67 17.46
CA GLU A 188 -3.14 -8.82 18.63
C GLU A 188 -1.66 -8.43 18.75
N GLN A 189 -0.74 -9.35 18.49
CA GLN A 189 0.69 -9.06 18.44
C GLN A 189 1.01 -8.00 17.38
N GLN A 190 0.52 -8.17 16.14
CA GLN A 190 0.74 -7.21 15.07
C GLN A 190 0.22 -5.81 15.43
N ALA A 191 -0.97 -5.74 16.05
CA ALA A 191 -1.53 -4.47 16.50
C ALA A 191 -0.68 -3.78 17.60
N ARG A 192 -0.05 -4.55 18.50
CA ARG A 192 0.85 -4.01 19.53
C ARG A 192 2.19 -3.56 18.94
N VAL A 193 2.76 -4.33 18.01
CA VAL A 193 3.98 -3.96 17.29
C VAL A 193 3.76 -2.69 16.46
N ALA A 194 2.65 -2.59 15.74
CA ALA A 194 2.30 -1.39 14.98
C ALA A 194 2.16 -0.15 15.87
N ARG A 195 1.53 -0.28 17.06
CA ARG A 195 1.46 0.82 18.05
C ARG A 195 2.84 1.25 18.55
N ALA A 196 3.73 0.30 18.79
CA ALA A 196 5.11 0.62 19.20
C ALA A 196 5.87 1.34 18.06
N GLY A 197 5.73 0.87 16.83
CA GLY A 197 6.30 1.52 15.65
C GLY A 197 5.77 2.95 15.43
N ALA A 198 4.46 3.16 15.53
CA ALA A 198 3.86 4.48 15.43
C ALA A 198 4.38 5.44 16.54
N LYS A 199 4.54 4.93 17.78
CA LYS A 199 5.10 5.73 18.89
C LYS A 199 6.55 6.14 18.64
N VAL A 200 7.37 5.24 18.07
CA VAL A 200 8.76 5.60 17.70
C VAL A 200 8.78 6.66 16.61
N ALA A 201 7.99 6.48 15.56
CA ALA A 201 7.91 7.45 14.45
C ALA A 201 7.50 8.85 14.96
N ASP A 202 6.49 8.91 15.83
CA ASP A 202 6.04 10.14 16.48
C ASP A 202 7.17 10.81 17.29
N LEU A 203 7.89 10.03 18.11
CA LEU A 203 9.00 10.54 18.93
C LEU A 203 10.19 11.00 18.09
N ILE A 204 10.51 10.30 16.98
CA ILE A 204 11.58 10.69 16.07
C ILE A 204 11.22 11.98 15.34
N THR A 205 9.99 12.11 14.87
CA THR A 205 9.49 13.34 14.23
C THR A 205 9.55 14.53 15.19
N GLY A 206 9.20 14.30 16.47
CA GLY A 206 9.26 15.31 17.54
C GLY A 206 10.61 15.41 18.28
N LEU A 207 11.70 14.82 17.77
CA LEU A 207 12.97 14.71 18.49
C LEU A 207 13.58 16.09 18.82
N ARG A 208 13.52 17.02 17.86
CA ARG A 208 14.07 18.39 18.04
C ARG A 208 13.38 19.16 19.17
N PRO A 209 12.04 19.29 19.23
CA PRO A 209 11.37 19.88 20.39
C PRO A 209 11.58 19.10 21.67
N LEU A 210 11.60 17.75 21.65
CA LEU A 210 11.89 16.93 22.83
C LEU A 210 13.24 17.26 23.46
N HIS A 211 14.28 17.46 22.65
CA HIS A 211 15.58 17.93 23.13
C HIS A 211 15.51 19.34 23.71
N GLY A 212 14.73 20.24 23.08
CA GLY A 212 14.64 21.65 23.50
C GLY A 212 14.07 21.85 24.90
N PHE A 213 13.07 21.07 25.30
CA PHE A 213 12.47 21.15 26.65
C PHE A 213 12.91 20.01 27.60
N GLY A 214 13.92 19.20 27.24
CA GLY A 214 14.46 18.17 28.12
C GLY A 214 13.56 16.94 28.30
N GLY A 215 12.60 16.69 27.38
CA GLY A 215 11.60 15.63 27.48
C GLY A 215 12.09 14.21 27.16
N ASN A 216 13.37 14.00 26.86
CA ASN A 216 13.94 12.75 26.38
C ASN A 216 13.67 11.55 27.30
N HIS A 217 13.82 11.74 28.61
CA HIS A 217 13.62 10.66 29.59
C HIS A 217 12.15 10.22 29.65
N ALA A 218 11.22 11.18 29.65
CA ALA A 218 9.77 10.88 29.63
C ALA A 218 9.37 10.17 28.32
N ALA A 219 9.89 10.62 27.19
CA ALA A 219 9.71 9.98 25.88
C ALA A 219 10.21 8.55 25.87
N PHE A 220 11.43 8.31 26.40
CA PHE A 220 12.00 6.97 26.52
C PHE A 220 11.12 6.05 27.40
N LEU A 221 10.67 6.52 28.57
CA LEU A 221 9.80 5.73 29.45
C LEU A 221 8.46 5.40 28.76
N SER A 222 7.87 6.37 28.06
CA SER A 222 6.64 6.18 27.30
C SER A 222 6.80 5.10 26.21
N TYR A 223 7.88 5.15 25.44
CA TYR A 223 8.21 4.14 24.45
C TYR A 223 8.47 2.77 25.08
N ARG A 224 9.30 2.74 26.15
CA ARG A 224 9.63 1.49 26.88
C ARG A 224 8.38 0.75 27.33
N LYS A 225 7.36 1.46 27.81
CA LYS A 225 6.09 0.85 28.23
C LYS A 225 5.43 0.11 27.05
N VAL A 226 5.21 0.79 25.92
CA VAL A 226 4.55 0.22 24.74
C VAL A 226 5.38 -0.93 24.14
N SER A 227 6.70 -0.77 24.07
CA SER A 227 7.63 -1.81 23.60
C SER A 227 7.61 -3.04 24.51
N THR A 228 7.51 -2.85 25.84
CA THR A 228 7.41 -3.98 26.79
C THR A 228 6.09 -4.74 26.63
N GLU A 229 4.98 -4.04 26.39
CA GLU A 229 3.68 -4.67 26.08
C GLU A 229 3.75 -5.49 24.79
N ALA A 230 4.37 -4.93 23.73
CA ALA A 230 4.60 -5.64 22.46
C ALA A 230 5.48 -6.88 22.66
N LYS A 231 6.56 -6.78 23.46
CA LYS A 231 7.43 -7.91 23.81
C LYS A 231 6.66 -9.03 24.54
N HIS A 232 5.87 -8.70 25.54
CA HIS A 232 5.09 -9.71 26.26
C HIS A 232 4.12 -10.46 25.36
N GLN A 233 3.46 -9.73 24.45
CA GLN A 233 2.57 -10.36 23.47
C GLN A 233 3.34 -11.23 22.48
N ALA A 234 4.51 -10.78 22.02
CA ALA A 234 5.38 -11.55 21.13
C ALA A 234 5.82 -12.89 21.79
N ILE A 235 6.19 -12.85 23.07
CA ILE A 235 6.54 -14.05 23.84
C ILE A 235 5.32 -14.99 23.96
N THR A 236 4.12 -14.45 24.18
CA THR A 236 2.89 -15.24 24.24
C THR A 236 2.61 -15.95 22.92
N VAL A 237 2.71 -15.22 21.80
CA VAL A 237 2.53 -15.79 20.45
C VAL A 237 3.63 -16.79 20.12
N ALA A 238 4.89 -16.51 20.47
CA ALA A 238 6.00 -17.46 20.29
C ALA A 238 5.75 -18.76 21.06
N ARG A 239 5.23 -18.67 22.30
CA ARG A 239 4.88 -19.85 23.11
C ARG A 239 3.75 -20.66 22.45
N VAL A 240 2.68 -20.01 21.99
CA VAL A 240 1.56 -20.68 21.31
C VAL A 240 2.02 -21.35 20.02
N ASN A 241 2.84 -20.65 19.22
CA ASN A 241 3.43 -21.22 18.01
C ASN A 241 4.38 -22.37 18.32
N GLY A 242 5.17 -22.26 19.40
CA GLY A 242 6.06 -23.33 19.85
C GLY A 242 5.31 -24.57 20.28
N VAL A 243 4.20 -24.41 21.01
CA VAL A 243 3.32 -25.55 21.39
C VAL A 243 2.71 -26.18 20.14
N TYR A 244 2.23 -25.37 19.18
CA TYR A 244 1.70 -25.88 17.92
C TYR A 244 2.74 -26.68 17.12
N ALA A 245 3.92 -26.11 16.89
CA ALA A 245 5.00 -26.76 16.16
C ALA A 245 5.49 -28.03 16.89
N GLY A 246 5.64 -27.96 18.22
CA GLY A 246 6.02 -29.11 19.03
C GLY A 246 4.95 -30.24 18.98
N THR A 247 3.67 -29.88 19.02
CA THR A 247 2.59 -30.86 18.87
C THR A 247 2.58 -31.48 17.48
N ALA A 248 2.75 -30.69 16.43
CA ALA A 248 2.85 -31.20 15.06
C ALA A 248 4.02 -32.17 14.91
N LEU A 249 5.21 -31.80 15.41
CA LEU A 249 6.39 -32.67 15.38
C LEU A 249 6.15 -33.97 16.18
N ALA A 250 5.60 -33.88 17.38
CA ALA A 250 5.33 -35.04 18.21
C ALA A 250 4.32 -36.01 17.56
N LEU A 251 3.23 -35.48 16.99
CA LEU A 251 2.23 -36.30 16.28
C LEU A 251 2.81 -36.99 15.05
N ASN A 252 3.62 -36.27 14.28
CA ASN A 252 4.33 -36.83 13.12
C ASN A 252 5.32 -37.92 13.54
N ALA A 253 6.09 -37.69 14.61
CA ALA A 253 7.02 -38.69 15.14
C ALA A 253 6.28 -39.95 15.66
N VAL A 254 5.13 -39.76 16.33
CA VAL A 254 4.27 -40.88 16.76
C VAL A 254 3.74 -41.69 15.57
N LEU A 255 3.30 -40.99 14.50
CA LEU A 255 2.86 -41.69 13.29
C LEU A 255 4.01 -42.46 12.63
N ALA A 256 5.19 -41.86 12.50
CA ALA A 256 6.37 -42.49 11.94
C ALA A 256 6.79 -43.72 12.78
N ALA A 257 6.78 -43.60 14.11
CA ALA A 257 7.06 -44.73 15.01
C ALA A 257 6.00 -45.84 14.88
N ALA A 258 4.72 -45.49 14.78
CA ALA A 258 3.65 -46.45 14.59
C ALA A 258 3.77 -47.21 13.26
N VAL A 259 4.09 -46.52 12.16
CA VAL A 259 4.35 -47.16 10.86
C VAL A 259 5.56 -48.09 10.94
N THR A 260 6.67 -47.62 11.54
CA THR A 260 7.91 -48.40 11.70
C THR A 260 7.68 -49.67 12.57
N LEU A 261 7.02 -49.52 13.72
CA LEU A 261 6.71 -50.66 14.61
C LEU A 261 5.77 -51.67 13.95
N THR A 262 4.74 -51.19 13.24
CA THR A 262 3.80 -52.04 12.50
C THR A 262 4.52 -52.79 11.37
N ALA A 263 5.38 -52.09 10.61
CA ALA A 263 6.19 -52.70 9.56
C ALA A 263 7.16 -53.75 10.15
N GLY A 264 7.84 -53.44 11.28
CA GLY A 264 8.72 -54.39 11.98
C GLY A 264 7.98 -55.63 12.46
N TRP A 265 6.76 -55.47 13.00
CA TRP A 265 5.92 -56.60 13.42
C TRP A 265 5.46 -57.48 12.23
N LEU A 266 5.10 -56.85 11.10
CA LEU A 266 4.72 -57.54 9.87
C LEU A 266 5.90 -58.29 9.25
N ALA A 267 7.11 -57.69 9.27
CA ALA A 267 8.33 -58.32 8.80
C ALA A 267 8.71 -59.54 9.69
N TYR A 268 8.62 -59.39 11.00
CA TYR A 268 8.86 -60.49 11.93
C TYR A 268 7.88 -61.67 11.72
N GLY A 269 6.64 -61.36 11.37
CA GLY A 269 5.63 -62.34 11.00
C GLY A 269 5.76 -62.90 9.57
N GLY A 270 6.77 -62.51 8.80
CA GLY A 270 7.01 -62.95 7.43
C GLY A 270 5.96 -62.46 6.40
N ARG A 271 5.21 -61.40 6.73
CA ARG A 271 4.16 -60.85 5.86
C ARG A 271 4.67 -59.80 4.89
N ILE A 272 5.77 -59.15 5.21
CA ILE A 272 6.50 -58.22 4.36
C ILE A 272 7.98 -58.62 4.29
N THR A 273 8.64 -58.26 3.19
CA THR A 273 10.06 -58.54 3.01
C THR A 273 10.96 -57.53 3.77
N ILE A 274 12.27 -57.81 3.84
CA ILE A 274 13.24 -56.85 4.44
C ILE A 274 13.32 -55.59 3.59
N GLY A 275 13.20 -55.70 2.28
CA GLY A 275 13.16 -54.55 1.36
C GLY A 275 11.94 -53.66 1.62
N GLU A 276 10.76 -54.27 1.79
CA GLU A 276 9.53 -53.55 2.15
C GLU A 276 9.61 -52.91 3.55
N LEU A 277 10.29 -53.52 4.51
CA LEU A 277 10.55 -52.92 5.82
C LEU A 277 11.41 -51.66 5.68
N VAL A 278 12.52 -51.74 4.91
CA VAL A 278 13.39 -50.56 4.65
C VAL A 278 12.62 -49.45 3.97
N MET A 279 11.81 -49.79 2.96
CA MET A 279 10.89 -48.88 2.30
C MET A 279 9.93 -48.21 3.29
N ALA A 280 9.28 -49.00 4.15
CA ALA A 280 8.31 -48.46 5.12
C ALA A 280 8.94 -47.50 6.12
N VAL A 281 10.13 -47.81 6.65
CA VAL A 281 10.89 -46.94 7.56
C VAL A 281 11.28 -45.66 6.86
N GLY A 282 11.77 -45.76 5.62
CA GLY A 282 12.13 -44.58 4.81
C GLY A 282 10.91 -43.70 4.53
N LEU A 283 9.79 -44.27 4.06
CA LEU A 283 8.56 -43.50 3.78
C LEU A 283 7.99 -42.85 5.04
N ALA A 284 8.07 -43.53 6.20
CA ALA A 284 7.61 -42.93 7.46
C ALA A 284 8.37 -41.66 7.82
N GLN A 285 9.63 -41.53 7.45
CA GLN A 285 10.43 -40.31 7.66
C GLN A 285 10.13 -39.25 6.60
N PHE A 286 10.02 -39.62 5.31
CA PHE A 286 9.76 -38.67 4.22
C PHE A 286 8.36 -38.03 4.30
N ILE A 287 7.37 -38.72 4.85
CA ILE A 287 6.00 -38.20 5.03
C ILE A 287 5.92 -37.02 6.02
N MET A 288 6.93 -36.86 6.87
CA MET A 288 6.94 -35.78 7.88
C MET A 288 6.96 -34.37 7.25
N GLU A 289 7.70 -34.17 6.17
CA GLU A 289 7.79 -32.84 5.53
C GLU A 289 6.49 -32.43 4.80
N PRO A 290 5.86 -33.26 3.95
CA PRO A 290 4.52 -33.00 3.44
C PRO A 290 3.47 -32.72 4.51
N LEU A 291 3.48 -33.44 5.62
CA LEU A 291 2.54 -33.21 6.73
C LEU A 291 2.78 -31.87 7.43
N LYS A 292 4.02 -31.45 7.59
CA LYS A 292 4.37 -30.13 8.11
C LYS A 292 3.84 -29.03 7.18
N MET A 293 4.03 -29.19 5.85
CA MET A 293 3.47 -28.27 4.85
C MET A 293 1.95 -28.14 4.99
N PHE A 294 1.21 -29.22 5.09
CA PHE A 294 -0.23 -29.16 5.34
C PHE A 294 -0.60 -28.41 6.61
N SER A 295 0.23 -28.53 7.65
CA SER A 295 0.01 -27.85 8.92
C SER A 295 0.20 -26.31 8.82
N GLU A 296 1.12 -25.86 7.97
CA GLU A 296 1.44 -24.43 7.79
C GLU A 296 0.57 -23.74 6.73
N MET A 297 0.09 -24.46 5.72
CA MET A 297 -0.68 -23.92 4.59
C MET A 297 -1.92 -23.10 4.98
N PRO A 298 -2.74 -23.49 5.98
CA PRO A 298 -3.88 -22.69 6.40
C PRO A 298 -3.47 -21.26 6.82
N LYS A 299 -2.28 -21.11 7.42
CA LYS A 299 -1.73 -19.81 7.81
C LYS A 299 -1.46 -18.94 6.57
N TYR A 300 -0.76 -19.47 5.57
CA TYR A 300 -0.44 -18.73 4.34
C TYR A 300 -1.70 -18.35 3.55
N VAL A 301 -2.66 -19.26 3.44
CA VAL A 301 -3.95 -18.96 2.79
C VAL A 301 -4.72 -17.88 3.53
N MET A 302 -4.73 -17.91 4.88
CA MET A 302 -5.39 -16.86 5.67
C MET A 302 -4.69 -15.51 5.53
N MET A 303 -3.35 -15.47 5.51
CA MET A 303 -2.58 -14.25 5.31
C MET A 303 -2.86 -13.66 3.93
N ALA A 304 -2.73 -14.46 2.87
CA ALA A 304 -3.04 -14.03 1.50
C ALA A 304 -4.47 -13.48 1.37
N ARG A 305 -5.44 -14.12 2.06
CA ARG A 305 -6.83 -13.67 2.07
C ARG A 305 -7.02 -12.35 2.82
N ALA A 306 -6.41 -12.21 4.00
CA ALA A 306 -6.51 -10.97 4.79
C ALA A 306 -5.88 -9.79 4.06
N SER A 307 -4.74 -10.00 3.41
CA SER A 307 -4.07 -8.99 2.58
C SER A 307 -4.90 -8.64 1.33
N ALA A 308 -5.48 -9.64 0.66
CA ALA A 308 -6.39 -9.41 -0.46
C ALA A 308 -7.67 -8.63 -0.04
N ASP A 309 -8.22 -8.89 1.15
CA ASP A 309 -9.36 -8.14 1.68
C ASP A 309 -8.98 -6.67 1.95
N ARG A 310 -7.77 -6.38 2.49
CA ARG A 310 -7.27 -5.00 2.66
C ARG A 310 -7.01 -4.31 1.32
N MET A 311 -6.39 -4.99 0.37
CA MET A 311 -6.21 -4.47 -0.99
C MET A 311 -7.55 -4.13 -1.64
N ALA A 312 -8.58 -4.95 -1.41
CA ALA A 312 -9.91 -4.71 -1.94
C ALA A 312 -10.55 -3.41 -1.41
N LEU A 313 -10.24 -2.99 -0.17
CA LEU A 313 -10.71 -1.70 0.37
C LEU A 313 -10.19 -0.54 -0.48
N VAL A 314 -8.91 -0.57 -0.86
CA VAL A 314 -8.30 0.47 -1.69
C VAL A 314 -8.80 0.39 -3.15
N LEU A 315 -8.82 -0.83 -3.72
CA LEU A 315 -9.14 -1.02 -5.13
C LEU A 315 -10.63 -0.87 -5.46
N ALA A 316 -11.53 -1.17 -4.52
CA ALA A 316 -12.97 -1.10 -4.68
C ALA A 316 -13.59 0.20 -4.14
N ALA A 317 -12.79 1.05 -3.48
CA ALA A 317 -13.28 2.35 -3.01
C ALA A 317 -13.78 3.16 -4.22
N PRO A 318 -14.99 3.71 -4.16
CA PRO A 318 -15.49 4.58 -5.22
C PRO A 318 -14.58 5.82 -5.32
N PRO A 319 -14.36 6.35 -6.50
CA PRO A 319 -13.72 7.67 -6.61
C PRO A 319 -14.60 8.70 -5.91
N SER A 320 -14.00 9.62 -5.16
CA SER A 320 -14.71 10.68 -4.44
C SER A 320 -15.42 11.65 -5.38
N ALA A 321 -14.96 11.76 -6.63
CA ALA A 321 -15.63 12.46 -7.70
C ALA A 321 -16.02 11.48 -8.81
N SER A 322 -17.18 11.67 -9.41
CA SER A 322 -17.56 10.93 -10.62
C SER A 322 -16.57 11.28 -11.74
N PRO A 323 -16.09 10.31 -12.53
CA PRO A 323 -15.33 10.61 -13.72
C PRO A 323 -16.27 11.31 -14.73
N GLY A 324 -16.38 12.63 -14.66
CA GLY A 324 -17.04 13.43 -15.67
C GLY A 324 -16.36 13.16 -17.03
N ARG A 325 -17.12 13.25 -18.09
CA ARG A 325 -16.64 13.02 -19.47
C ARG A 325 -16.41 14.31 -20.24
N ASP A 326 -16.86 15.43 -19.69
CA ASP A 326 -16.84 16.70 -20.37
C ASP A 326 -15.53 17.46 -20.12
N ARG A 327 -15.08 18.20 -21.13
CA ARG A 327 -14.05 19.23 -20.99
C ARG A 327 -14.74 20.58 -20.83
N PRO A 328 -14.21 21.49 -19.97
CA PRO A 328 -14.72 22.85 -19.89
C PRO A 328 -14.57 23.54 -21.26
N ALA A 329 -15.45 24.47 -21.56
CA ALA A 329 -15.25 25.37 -22.69
C ALA A 329 -14.07 26.33 -22.39
N ALA A 330 -13.42 26.84 -23.41
CA ALA A 330 -12.48 27.94 -23.22
C ALA A 330 -13.24 29.13 -22.60
N GLY A 331 -12.76 29.62 -21.45
CA GLY A 331 -13.44 30.66 -20.70
C GLY A 331 -12.57 31.10 -19.53
N GLY A 332 -12.88 30.79 -18.35
CA GLY A 332 -12.11 31.14 -17.14
C GLY A 332 -12.98 31.81 -16.09
N ASP A 333 -14.29 31.85 -16.28
CA ASP A 333 -15.23 32.27 -15.23
C ASP A 333 -15.39 31.18 -14.18
N LEU A 334 -15.51 31.62 -12.93
CA LEU A 334 -15.77 30.78 -11.78
C LEU A 334 -17.06 31.25 -11.11
N GLU A 335 -18.01 30.34 -10.92
CA GLU A 335 -19.29 30.63 -10.28
C GLU A 335 -19.53 29.65 -9.12
N VAL A 336 -19.89 30.19 -7.97
CA VAL A 336 -20.28 29.45 -6.77
C VAL A 336 -21.70 29.91 -6.42
N ASP A 337 -22.67 28.99 -6.38
CA ASP A 337 -24.08 29.32 -6.15
C ASP A 337 -24.71 28.42 -5.08
N GLY A 338 -25.06 29.05 -3.95
CA GLY A 338 -25.78 28.41 -2.85
C GLY A 338 -25.04 27.28 -2.16
N VAL A 339 -23.71 27.34 -2.07
CA VAL A 339 -22.91 26.24 -1.53
C VAL A 339 -23.00 26.17 0.00
N HIS A 340 -23.28 24.95 0.49
CA HIS A 340 -23.22 24.57 1.91
C HIS A 340 -22.19 23.43 2.08
N HIS A 341 -21.11 23.69 2.80
CA HIS A 341 -20.09 22.70 3.16
C HIS A 341 -19.22 23.18 4.31
N GLY A 342 -19.07 22.39 5.36
CA GLY A 342 -18.23 22.74 6.50
C GLY A 342 -18.62 24.08 7.11
N ALA A 343 -17.72 25.07 7.04
CA ALA A 343 -17.97 26.43 7.50
C ALA A 343 -18.57 27.33 6.40
N LEU A 344 -19.00 26.81 5.25
CA LEU A 344 -19.65 27.56 4.19
C LEU A 344 -21.17 27.41 4.27
N HIS A 345 -21.91 28.53 4.27
CA HIS A 345 -23.35 28.57 4.50
C HIS A 345 -24.07 29.40 3.43
N GLY A 346 -24.52 28.73 2.33
CA GLY A 346 -25.23 29.39 1.24
C GLY A 346 -24.33 30.32 0.42
N LEU A 347 -23.04 30.01 0.33
CA LEU A 347 -22.02 30.83 -0.33
C LEU A 347 -22.38 31.09 -1.81
N ARG A 348 -22.36 32.36 -2.21
CA ARG A 348 -22.63 32.80 -3.58
C ARG A 348 -21.66 33.89 -4.01
N PHE A 349 -20.98 33.68 -5.11
CA PHE A 349 -20.19 34.71 -5.81
C PHE A 349 -19.88 34.26 -7.23
N LYS A 350 -19.46 35.21 -8.05
CA LYS A 350 -18.97 34.96 -9.41
C LYS A 350 -17.68 35.72 -9.65
N VAL A 351 -16.70 35.08 -10.29
CA VAL A 351 -15.47 35.70 -10.77
C VAL A 351 -15.50 35.66 -12.29
N HIS A 352 -15.36 36.83 -12.93
CA HIS A 352 -15.38 36.91 -14.37
C HIS A 352 -14.04 36.53 -14.99
N ALA A 353 -14.07 36.05 -16.22
CA ALA A 353 -12.84 35.69 -16.94
C ALA A 353 -11.86 36.85 -16.97
N GLY A 354 -10.61 36.61 -16.59
CA GLY A 354 -9.54 37.59 -16.55
C GLY A 354 -9.54 38.53 -15.34
N GLU A 355 -10.45 38.34 -14.39
CA GLU A 355 -10.56 39.15 -13.17
C GLU A 355 -9.62 38.63 -12.06
N PHE A 356 -9.04 39.56 -11.31
CA PHE A 356 -8.28 39.24 -10.09
C PHE A 356 -9.12 39.58 -8.87
N VAL A 357 -9.67 38.54 -8.20
CA VAL A 357 -10.53 38.68 -7.03
C VAL A 357 -9.83 38.16 -5.77
N ALA A 358 -9.94 38.91 -4.68
CA ALA A 358 -9.51 38.44 -3.38
C ALA A 358 -10.71 38.05 -2.49
N VAL A 359 -10.53 37.03 -1.65
CA VAL A 359 -11.48 36.63 -0.61
C VAL A 359 -10.84 36.84 0.75
N ALA A 360 -11.37 37.78 1.50
CA ALA A 360 -11.01 38.01 2.91
C ALA A 360 -11.92 37.19 3.83
N ALA A 361 -11.45 36.01 4.24
CA ALA A 361 -12.21 35.13 5.12
C ALA A 361 -11.89 35.45 6.59
N TYR A 362 -12.88 35.88 7.37
CA TYR A 362 -12.69 36.16 8.80
C TYR A 362 -12.44 34.89 9.61
N GLN A 363 -13.01 33.77 9.17
CA GLN A 363 -12.76 32.44 9.75
C GLN A 363 -11.80 31.68 8.84
N PRO A 364 -10.59 31.33 9.30
CA PRO A 364 -9.61 30.57 8.50
C PRO A 364 -10.16 29.25 7.94
N ARG A 365 -11.09 28.63 8.68
CA ARG A 365 -11.74 27.38 8.25
C ARG A 365 -12.61 27.58 7.01
N ALA A 366 -13.33 28.70 6.90
CA ALA A 366 -14.15 28.99 5.72
C ALA A 366 -13.29 29.14 4.45
N GLY A 367 -12.13 29.79 4.57
CA GLY A 367 -11.15 29.88 3.48
C GLY A 367 -10.59 28.52 3.09
N ALA A 368 -10.26 27.67 4.06
CA ALA A 368 -9.76 26.31 3.81
C ALA A 368 -10.84 25.41 3.16
N ASP A 369 -12.09 25.48 3.63
CA ASP A 369 -13.21 24.72 3.08
C ASP A 369 -13.52 25.17 1.63
N LEU A 370 -13.39 26.48 1.33
CA LEU A 370 -13.52 27.01 -0.02
C LEU A 370 -12.41 26.50 -0.94
N ALA A 371 -11.16 26.56 -0.48
CA ALA A 371 -10.02 26.04 -1.24
C ALA A 371 -10.13 24.51 -1.50
N ALA A 372 -10.57 23.75 -0.51
CA ALA A 372 -10.80 22.31 -0.65
C ALA A 372 -11.91 21.99 -1.65
N LEU A 373 -13.01 22.74 -1.62
CA LEU A 373 -14.15 22.60 -2.54
C LEU A 373 -13.71 22.88 -3.99
N LEU A 374 -13.05 24.01 -4.23
CA LEU A 374 -12.58 24.41 -5.57
C LEU A 374 -11.51 23.44 -6.10
N GLY A 375 -10.69 22.88 -5.23
CA GLY A 375 -9.69 21.85 -5.57
C GLY A 375 -10.25 20.45 -5.86
N ALA A 376 -11.59 20.29 -5.87
CA ALA A 376 -12.27 18.99 -6.00
C ALA A 376 -11.80 17.96 -4.95
N ASN A 377 -11.39 18.43 -3.79
CA ASN A 377 -11.01 17.57 -2.65
C ASN A 377 -12.22 17.20 -1.77
N VAL A 378 -13.41 17.73 -2.09
CA VAL A 378 -14.67 17.46 -1.42
C VAL A 378 -15.52 16.57 -2.32
N PRO A 379 -16.02 15.41 -1.84
CA PRO A 379 -16.91 14.56 -2.63
C PRO A 379 -18.20 15.30 -3.01
N PRO A 380 -18.77 15.07 -4.21
CA PRO A 380 -20.00 15.74 -4.66
C PRO A 380 -21.19 15.57 -3.72
N GLN A 381 -21.20 14.48 -2.92
CA GLN A 381 -22.26 14.17 -1.95
C GLN A 381 -22.09 14.90 -0.61
N ALA A 382 -20.91 15.51 -0.37
CA ALA A 382 -20.56 16.16 0.89
C ALA A 382 -20.81 17.68 0.89
N TYR A 383 -21.35 18.22 -0.21
CA TYR A 383 -21.77 19.62 -0.29
C TYR A 383 -23.09 19.78 -1.06
N GLU A 384 -23.84 20.79 -0.72
CA GLU A 384 -25.02 21.25 -1.44
C GLU A 384 -24.67 22.50 -2.26
N GLY A 385 -25.46 22.80 -3.29
CA GLY A 385 -25.23 23.94 -4.19
C GLY A 385 -24.44 23.54 -5.43
N VAL A 386 -23.99 24.54 -6.18
CA VAL A 386 -23.37 24.38 -7.50
C VAL A 386 -22.08 25.18 -7.59
N VAL A 387 -21.02 24.55 -8.12
CA VAL A 387 -19.77 25.22 -8.50
C VAL A 387 -19.53 24.98 -9.99
N ARG A 388 -19.33 26.06 -10.75
CA ARG A 388 -19.08 26.01 -12.19
C ARG A 388 -17.75 26.65 -12.55
N VAL A 389 -17.04 26.03 -13.47
CA VAL A 389 -15.84 26.58 -14.12
C VAL A 389 -16.11 26.64 -15.62
N SER A 390 -15.99 27.81 -16.20
CA SER A 390 -16.29 28.04 -17.63
C SER A 390 -17.66 27.49 -18.03
N GLY A 391 -18.70 27.76 -17.20
CA GLY A 391 -20.09 27.35 -17.40
C GLY A 391 -20.40 25.89 -17.16
N ARG A 392 -19.44 25.04 -16.79
CA ARG A 392 -19.64 23.60 -16.48
C ARG A 392 -19.53 23.33 -15.00
N GLU A 393 -20.41 22.50 -14.45
CA GLU A 393 -20.32 22.08 -13.05
C GLU A 393 -19.07 21.21 -12.82
N ILE A 394 -18.34 21.49 -11.73
CA ILE A 394 -17.12 20.73 -11.40
C ILE A 394 -17.38 19.25 -11.17
N LYS A 395 -18.57 18.86 -10.73
CA LYS A 395 -18.97 17.46 -10.53
C LYS A 395 -19.13 16.67 -11.83
N ASP A 396 -19.35 17.36 -12.96
CA ASP A 396 -19.56 16.75 -14.28
C ASP A 396 -18.23 16.68 -15.08
N LEU A 397 -17.16 17.33 -14.57
CA LEU A 397 -15.84 17.32 -15.18
C LEU A 397 -15.01 16.14 -14.67
N SER A 398 -14.13 15.60 -15.53
CA SER A 398 -13.07 14.74 -15.00
C SER A 398 -12.09 15.59 -14.19
N VAL A 399 -11.46 15.00 -13.18
CA VAL A 399 -10.52 15.73 -12.32
C VAL A 399 -9.30 16.21 -13.14
N GLU A 400 -8.87 15.44 -14.13
CA GLU A 400 -7.82 15.80 -15.07
C GLU A 400 -8.23 17.04 -15.89
N ALA A 401 -9.42 17.02 -16.48
CA ALA A 401 -9.95 18.13 -17.24
C ALA A 401 -10.17 19.38 -16.36
N LEU A 402 -10.64 19.19 -15.12
CA LEU A 402 -10.77 20.29 -14.16
C LEU A 402 -9.41 20.93 -13.86
N ARG A 403 -8.38 20.12 -13.57
CA ARG A 403 -7.03 20.61 -13.22
C ARG A 403 -6.25 21.24 -14.37
N GLU A 404 -6.61 20.95 -15.61
CA GLU A 404 -6.08 21.66 -16.78
C GLU A 404 -6.56 23.14 -16.79
N HIS A 405 -7.76 23.41 -16.28
CA HIS A 405 -8.38 24.75 -16.32
C HIS A 405 -8.38 25.47 -14.98
N LEU A 406 -8.54 24.73 -13.87
CA LEU A 406 -8.59 25.27 -12.51
C LEU A 406 -7.48 24.64 -11.66
N LEU A 407 -6.53 25.44 -11.24
CA LEU A 407 -5.49 25.04 -10.29
C LEU A 407 -5.72 25.71 -8.93
N VAL A 408 -5.72 24.93 -7.88
CA VAL A 408 -5.75 25.41 -6.49
C VAL A 408 -4.42 25.14 -5.83
N ASN A 409 -3.72 26.18 -5.41
CA ASN A 409 -2.51 26.10 -4.60
C ASN A 409 -2.89 26.23 -3.11
N PRO A 410 -2.83 25.15 -2.32
CA PRO A 410 -3.19 25.17 -0.92
C PRO A 410 -2.16 25.94 -0.08
N TYR A 411 -2.56 26.35 1.12
CA TYR A 411 -1.72 27.03 2.11
C TYR A 411 -0.40 26.31 2.43
N ASP A 412 -0.43 24.98 2.54
CA ASP A 412 0.68 24.09 2.90
C ASP A 412 1.14 23.21 1.73
N GLY A 413 1.28 23.79 0.55
CA GLY A 413 1.69 23.07 -0.65
C GLY A 413 2.95 22.22 -0.44
N GLU A 414 2.84 20.90 -0.61
CA GLU A 414 3.94 19.94 -0.43
C GLU A 414 5.09 20.20 -1.41
N ILE A 415 6.31 20.16 -0.89
CA ILE A 415 7.56 20.23 -1.65
C ILE A 415 8.13 18.82 -1.76
N PHE A 416 8.48 18.43 -2.98
CA PHE A 416 8.99 17.10 -3.29
C PHE A 416 10.52 17.06 -3.33
N GLU A 417 11.10 15.93 -2.98
CA GLU A 417 12.52 15.68 -3.20
C GLU A 417 12.85 15.71 -4.69
N GLY A 418 13.94 16.38 -5.05
CA GLY A 418 14.34 16.57 -6.44
C GLY A 418 15.18 17.83 -6.63
N SER A 419 14.87 18.68 -7.64
CA SER A 419 15.49 19.99 -7.83
C SER A 419 14.45 21.12 -7.69
N LEU A 420 14.91 22.37 -7.60
CA LEU A 420 14.01 23.53 -7.70
C LEU A 420 13.21 23.47 -9.02
N ARG A 421 13.89 23.16 -10.14
CA ARG A 421 13.27 23.02 -11.47
C ARG A 421 12.15 22.00 -11.48
N THR A 422 12.40 20.78 -11.00
CA THR A 422 11.39 19.70 -11.00
C THR A 422 10.24 19.98 -10.04
N ASN A 423 10.45 20.81 -9.03
CA ASN A 423 9.38 21.29 -8.16
C ASN A 423 8.53 22.38 -8.80
N ILE A 424 9.12 23.27 -9.63
CA ILE A 424 8.38 24.33 -10.33
C ILE A 424 7.61 23.75 -11.51
N ASP A 425 8.28 22.95 -12.33
CA ASP A 425 7.70 22.30 -13.52
C ASP A 425 7.95 20.79 -13.49
N PRO A 426 7.07 20.01 -12.85
CA PRO A 426 7.19 18.55 -12.80
C PRO A 426 7.07 17.87 -14.16
N SER A 427 6.40 18.52 -15.12
CA SER A 427 6.19 17.99 -16.47
C SER A 427 7.36 18.28 -17.42
N GLY A 428 8.16 19.30 -17.13
CA GLY A 428 9.21 19.81 -18.01
C GLY A 428 8.68 20.50 -19.27
N THR A 429 7.41 20.88 -19.29
CA THR A 429 6.74 21.44 -20.49
C THR A 429 6.36 22.90 -20.36
N SER A 430 6.49 23.50 -19.19
CA SER A 430 6.10 24.89 -18.96
C SER A 430 7.11 25.89 -19.60
N GLY A 431 6.59 26.76 -20.43
CA GLY A 431 7.36 27.91 -20.97
C GLY A 431 7.48 29.08 -20.01
N LEU A 432 6.77 29.06 -18.85
CA LEU A 432 6.67 30.18 -17.91
C LEU A 432 7.57 30.04 -16.68
N VAL A 433 8.51 29.11 -16.66
CA VAL A 433 9.39 28.89 -15.49
C VAL A 433 10.17 30.17 -15.12
N PRO A 434 10.80 30.91 -16.06
CA PRO A 434 11.52 32.11 -15.72
C PRO A 434 10.63 33.21 -15.12
N GLU A 435 9.46 33.44 -15.71
CA GLU A 435 8.48 34.43 -15.26
C GLU A 435 7.87 34.07 -13.90
N ALA A 436 7.61 32.79 -13.66
CA ALA A 436 7.10 32.29 -12.39
C ALA A 436 8.14 32.44 -11.25
N VAL A 437 9.42 32.20 -11.56
CA VAL A 437 10.55 32.40 -10.63
C VAL A 437 10.69 33.88 -10.27
N GLU A 438 10.58 34.79 -11.28
CA GLU A 438 10.61 36.22 -11.06
C GLU A 438 9.40 36.71 -10.27
N ALA A 439 8.19 36.27 -10.63
CA ALA A 439 6.96 36.71 -9.98
C ALA A 439 6.86 36.24 -8.52
N SER A 440 7.35 35.06 -8.18
CA SER A 440 7.42 34.55 -6.82
C SER A 440 8.62 35.08 -6.02
N LEU A 441 9.49 35.91 -6.62
CA LEU A 441 10.76 36.34 -6.03
C LEU A 441 11.66 35.18 -5.59
N LEU A 442 11.60 34.05 -6.29
CA LEU A 442 12.47 32.91 -6.01
C LEU A 442 13.88 33.10 -6.60
N THR A 443 14.10 34.16 -7.36
CA THR A 443 15.37 34.50 -8.06
C THR A 443 16.54 34.60 -7.09
N ASP A 444 16.33 35.16 -5.88
CA ASP A 444 17.36 35.25 -4.84
C ASP A 444 17.76 33.86 -4.33
N VAL A 445 16.80 32.94 -4.18
CA VAL A 445 17.06 31.55 -3.76
C VAL A 445 17.84 30.80 -4.85
N VAL A 446 17.45 30.97 -6.10
CA VAL A 446 18.16 30.37 -7.24
C VAL A 446 19.59 30.93 -7.34
N ALA A 447 19.80 32.21 -7.11
CA ALA A 447 21.12 32.88 -7.18
C ALA A 447 22.05 32.48 -6.01
N LEU A 448 21.51 32.03 -4.86
CA LEU A 448 22.31 31.56 -3.73
C LEU A 448 23.05 30.24 -4.03
N HIS A 449 22.61 29.49 -5.02
CA HIS A 449 23.15 28.17 -5.33
C HIS A 449 23.85 28.15 -6.68
N ARG A 450 25.05 27.56 -6.76
CA ARG A 450 25.83 27.45 -8.01
C ARG A 450 25.12 26.67 -9.10
N GLU A 451 24.31 25.68 -8.69
CA GLU A 451 23.51 24.83 -9.57
C GLU A 451 22.24 25.54 -10.08
N GLY A 452 21.94 26.74 -9.57
CA GLY A 452 20.76 27.49 -9.97
C GLY A 452 19.45 26.74 -9.74
N LEU A 453 18.63 26.59 -10.76
CA LEU A 453 17.38 25.82 -10.71
C LEU A 453 17.58 24.32 -10.50
N ASP A 454 18.77 23.80 -10.77
CA ASP A 454 19.07 22.37 -10.59
C ASP A 454 19.54 22.04 -9.17
N HIS A 455 19.58 23.06 -8.27
CA HIS A 455 19.86 22.85 -6.83
C HIS A 455 18.92 21.83 -6.22
N ALA A 456 19.51 20.85 -5.48
CA ALA A 456 18.80 19.75 -4.87
C ALA A 456 17.91 20.20 -3.71
N VAL A 457 16.65 19.84 -3.78
CA VAL A 457 15.64 20.01 -2.73
C VAL A 457 15.50 18.67 -2.00
N ARG A 458 15.72 18.67 -0.68
CA ARG A 458 15.57 17.47 0.17
C ARG A 458 14.09 17.20 0.47
N ASP A 459 13.83 16.02 1.00
CA ASP A 459 12.49 15.61 1.42
C ASP A 459 11.76 16.74 2.16
N ARG A 460 10.53 17.04 1.69
CA ARG A 460 9.67 18.12 2.16
C ARG A 460 10.32 19.51 2.21
N GLY A 461 11.34 19.74 1.37
CA GLY A 461 12.07 21.02 1.37
C GLY A 461 12.81 21.31 2.67
N ALA A 462 13.34 20.28 3.38
CA ALA A 462 14.00 20.43 4.67
C ALA A 462 15.22 21.33 4.68
N ASN A 463 15.83 21.57 3.51
CA ASN A 463 16.95 22.51 3.32
C ASN A 463 16.52 23.92 2.91
N LEU A 464 15.21 24.20 2.83
CA LEU A 464 14.66 25.51 2.52
C LEU A 464 14.01 26.15 3.75
N SER A 465 14.06 27.47 3.88
CA SER A 465 13.29 28.20 4.89
C SER A 465 11.78 28.14 4.60
N GLY A 466 10.93 28.51 5.58
CA GLY A 466 9.47 28.56 5.39
C GLY A 466 9.06 29.43 4.20
N GLY A 467 9.58 30.65 4.13
CA GLY A 467 9.33 31.59 3.01
C GLY A 467 9.88 31.10 1.67
N GLN A 468 11.02 30.40 1.66
CA GLN A 468 11.56 29.81 0.44
C GLN A 468 10.66 28.67 -0.07
N ARG A 469 10.16 27.81 0.81
CA ARG A 469 9.20 26.76 0.46
C ARG A 469 7.90 27.33 -0.10
N GLN A 470 7.38 28.37 0.54
CA GLN A 470 6.13 29.00 0.10
C GLN A 470 6.30 29.68 -1.26
N ARG A 471 7.42 30.41 -1.49
CA ARG A 471 7.74 30.99 -2.81
C ARG A 471 7.97 29.94 -3.90
N LEU A 472 8.54 28.77 -3.55
CA LEU A 472 8.69 27.64 -4.48
C LEU A 472 7.33 27.05 -4.86
N SER A 473 6.42 26.87 -3.89
CA SER A 473 5.05 26.43 -4.14
C SER A 473 4.28 27.42 -5.02
N LEU A 474 4.44 28.73 -4.77
CA LEU A 474 3.85 29.78 -5.58
C LEU A 474 4.42 29.79 -7.02
N ALA A 475 5.73 29.63 -7.18
CA ALA A 475 6.36 29.52 -8.51
C ALA A 475 5.78 28.35 -9.31
N ARG A 476 5.57 27.18 -8.66
CA ARG A 476 4.89 26.01 -9.27
C ARG A 476 3.48 26.35 -9.75
N ALA A 477 2.71 27.03 -8.91
CA ALA A 477 1.34 27.41 -9.25
C ALA A 477 1.27 28.39 -10.42
N LEU A 478 2.20 29.35 -10.48
CA LEU A 478 2.29 30.32 -11.56
C LEU A 478 2.80 29.70 -12.87
N ALA A 479 3.76 28.77 -12.78
CA ALA A 479 4.31 28.06 -13.95
C ALA A 479 3.30 27.12 -14.62
N ALA A 480 2.27 26.67 -13.90
CA ALA A 480 1.24 25.78 -14.44
C ALA A 480 0.32 26.45 -15.48
N ASP A 481 0.31 27.76 -15.58
CA ASP A 481 -0.43 28.59 -16.57
C ASP A 481 -1.93 28.22 -16.72
N SER A 482 -2.61 27.85 -15.63
CA SER A 482 -4.04 27.51 -15.63
C SER A 482 -4.92 28.72 -15.99
N ASP A 483 -6.08 28.48 -16.61
CA ASP A 483 -7.07 29.53 -16.94
C ASP A 483 -7.59 30.22 -15.69
N VAL A 484 -7.89 29.43 -14.64
CA VAL A 484 -8.30 29.89 -13.31
C VAL A 484 -7.26 29.43 -12.28
N LEU A 485 -6.66 30.36 -11.58
CA LEU A 485 -5.71 30.09 -10.49
C LEU A 485 -6.31 30.51 -9.16
N VAL A 486 -6.38 29.58 -8.21
CA VAL A 486 -6.78 29.84 -6.82
C VAL A 486 -5.57 29.72 -5.92
N LEU A 487 -5.25 30.78 -5.18
CA LEU A 487 -4.14 30.83 -4.23
C LEU A 487 -4.71 30.95 -2.81
N HIS A 488 -4.30 30.08 -1.92
CA HIS A 488 -4.71 30.13 -0.50
C HIS A 488 -3.51 30.53 0.37
N ASP A 489 -3.55 31.74 0.90
CA ASP A 489 -2.53 32.35 1.76
C ASP A 489 -1.09 32.18 1.24
N PRO A 490 -0.79 32.61 -0.01
CA PRO A 490 0.48 32.29 -0.68
C PRO A 490 1.71 33.00 -0.11
N THR A 491 1.56 33.94 0.85
CA THR A 491 2.63 34.85 1.31
C THR A 491 2.79 34.94 2.82
N THR A 492 2.17 34.08 3.62
CA THR A 492 2.15 34.17 5.10
C THR A 492 3.52 33.99 5.77
N ALA A 493 4.50 33.38 5.08
CA ALA A 493 5.84 33.12 5.61
C ALA A 493 6.91 34.08 5.05
N VAL A 494 6.52 35.16 4.36
CA VAL A 494 7.43 36.18 3.82
C VAL A 494 7.25 37.50 4.55
N ASP A 495 8.25 38.39 4.46
CA ASP A 495 8.18 39.75 5.01
C ASP A 495 7.30 40.68 4.16
N ALA A 496 6.82 41.76 4.77
CA ALA A 496 5.88 42.70 4.14
C ALA A 496 6.41 43.34 2.83
N VAL A 497 7.72 43.56 2.70
CA VAL A 497 8.31 44.13 1.48
C VAL A 497 8.29 43.13 0.34
N THR A 498 8.70 41.90 0.62
CA THR A 498 8.65 40.77 -0.30
C THR A 498 7.20 40.47 -0.72
N GLU A 499 6.26 40.49 0.25
CA GLU A 499 4.83 40.29 -0.02
C GLU A 499 4.26 41.33 -0.99
N GLN A 500 4.57 42.63 -0.80
CA GLN A 500 4.13 43.68 -1.67
C GLN A 500 4.64 43.53 -3.11
N LEU A 501 5.88 43.08 -3.28
CA LEU A 501 6.46 42.83 -4.59
C LEU A 501 5.82 41.61 -5.26
N ILE A 502 5.63 40.52 -4.52
CA ILE A 502 4.94 39.33 -5.01
C ILE A 502 3.52 39.67 -5.48
N ALA A 503 2.75 40.41 -4.67
CA ALA A 503 1.39 40.80 -5.03
C ALA A 503 1.33 41.55 -6.38
N ARG A 504 2.21 42.52 -6.58
CA ARG A 504 2.32 43.26 -7.85
C ARG A 504 2.74 42.37 -9.03
N ASN A 505 3.68 41.48 -8.80
CA ASN A 505 4.19 40.57 -9.83
C ASN A 505 3.10 39.55 -10.24
N ILE A 506 2.33 38.99 -9.28
CA ILE A 506 1.19 38.13 -9.59
C ILE A 506 0.17 38.87 -10.44
N ALA A 507 -0.24 40.08 -10.05
CA ALA A 507 -1.21 40.87 -10.81
C ALA A 507 -0.71 41.19 -12.23
N LYS A 508 0.60 41.43 -12.40
CA LYS A 508 1.21 41.66 -13.72
C LYS A 508 1.24 40.39 -14.57
N LEU A 509 1.74 39.27 -14.00
CA LEU A 509 1.88 38.00 -14.72
C LEU A 509 0.53 37.41 -15.11
N ARG A 510 -0.43 37.54 -14.23
CA ARG A 510 -1.78 36.97 -14.40
C ARG A 510 -2.77 37.93 -15.09
N LYS A 511 -2.31 39.06 -15.62
CA LYS A 511 -3.18 40.01 -16.30
C LYS A 511 -3.94 39.36 -17.45
N GLY A 512 -5.27 39.44 -17.42
CA GLY A 512 -6.18 38.78 -18.37
C GLY A 512 -6.42 37.29 -18.14
N ARG A 513 -5.89 36.73 -17.06
CA ARG A 513 -6.16 35.37 -16.54
C ARG A 513 -6.91 35.46 -15.23
N THR A 514 -7.89 34.60 -15.02
CA THR A 514 -8.70 34.59 -13.79
C THR A 514 -7.85 34.15 -12.59
N THR A 515 -7.89 34.95 -11.54
CA THR A 515 -7.12 34.68 -10.32
C THR A 515 -8.00 34.96 -9.10
N LEU A 516 -8.13 33.96 -8.21
CA LEU A 516 -8.79 34.08 -6.93
C LEU A 516 -7.77 33.89 -5.82
N VAL A 517 -7.63 34.87 -4.93
CA VAL A 517 -6.70 34.76 -3.79
C VAL A 517 -7.50 34.78 -2.49
N ILE A 518 -7.45 33.69 -1.76
CA ILE A 518 -8.04 33.59 -0.40
C ILE A 518 -6.96 34.02 0.58
N THR A 519 -7.10 35.17 1.23
CA THR A 519 -6.02 35.73 2.04
C THR A 519 -6.48 36.84 3.00
N SER A 520 -5.68 37.08 4.05
CA SER A 520 -5.76 38.26 4.90
C SER A 520 -4.64 39.28 4.63
N SER A 521 -3.82 39.07 3.61
CA SER A 521 -2.70 39.96 3.25
C SER A 521 -3.16 41.30 2.68
N PRO A 522 -2.88 42.44 3.31
CA PRO A 522 -3.23 43.74 2.77
C PRO A 522 -2.66 44.01 1.36
N ALA A 523 -1.46 43.48 1.09
CA ALA A 523 -0.78 43.66 -0.21
C ALA A 523 -1.52 42.94 -1.33
N LEU A 524 -2.00 41.71 -1.09
CA LEU A 524 -2.76 40.94 -2.07
C LEU A 524 -4.20 41.46 -2.20
N LEU A 525 -4.81 41.94 -1.11
CA LEU A 525 -6.12 42.56 -1.13
C LEU A 525 -6.12 43.89 -1.92
N ASP A 526 -5.08 44.74 -1.79
CA ASP A 526 -4.94 46.00 -2.55
C ASP A 526 -4.58 45.75 -4.04
N ALA A 527 -3.97 44.60 -4.36
CA ALA A 527 -3.64 44.23 -5.74
C ALA A 527 -4.82 43.66 -6.53
N ALA A 528 -5.89 43.26 -5.87
CA ALA A 528 -7.08 42.69 -6.48
C ALA A 528 -8.01 43.79 -7.05
N ASP A 529 -8.74 43.42 -8.12
CA ASP A 529 -9.74 44.32 -8.73
C ASP A 529 -10.91 44.55 -7.75
N ARG A 530 -11.30 43.55 -6.99
CA ARG A 530 -12.31 43.60 -5.88
C ARG A 530 -12.04 42.54 -4.83
N VAL A 531 -12.58 42.77 -3.66
CA VAL A 531 -12.51 41.90 -2.50
C VAL A 531 -13.91 41.43 -2.09
N LEU A 532 -14.04 40.11 -1.89
CA LEU A 532 -15.20 39.49 -1.28
C LEU A 532 -14.92 39.28 0.21
N VAL A 533 -15.74 39.80 1.07
CA VAL A 533 -15.67 39.57 2.52
C VAL A 533 -16.49 38.33 2.85
N LEU A 534 -15.83 37.30 3.37
CA LEU A 534 -16.46 36.05 3.77
C LEU A 534 -16.57 36.00 5.31
N ASP A 535 -17.80 36.17 5.80
CA ASP A 535 -18.13 36.07 7.21
C ASP A 535 -19.31 35.10 7.42
N ASP A 536 -19.26 34.31 8.48
CA ASP A 536 -20.23 33.25 8.81
C ASP A 536 -20.58 32.36 7.61
N GLY A 537 -19.58 32.08 6.77
CA GLY A 537 -19.69 31.20 5.63
C GLY A 537 -20.40 31.76 4.39
N ALA A 538 -20.74 33.04 4.38
CA ALA A 538 -21.39 33.73 3.28
C ALA A 538 -20.63 35.00 2.90
N VAL A 539 -20.84 35.49 1.65
CA VAL A 539 -20.32 36.81 1.25
C VAL A 539 -21.20 37.90 1.86
N THR A 540 -20.63 38.73 2.73
CA THR A 540 -21.34 39.81 3.44
C THR A 540 -21.08 41.19 2.81
N ALA A 541 -19.93 41.40 2.18
CA ALA A 541 -19.59 42.64 1.49
C ALA A 541 -18.72 42.37 0.27
N GLU A 542 -18.81 43.28 -0.71
CA GLU A 542 -18.04 43.21 -1.94
C GLU A 542 -17.75 44.63 -2.42
N ASP A 543 -16.47 45.00 -2.46
CA ASP A 543 -15.97 46.29 -3.01
C ASP A 543 -14.44 46.21 -3.17
N THR A 544 -13.82 47.33 -3.57
CA THR A 544 -12.36 47.42 -3.57
C THR A 544 -11.79 47.47 -2.14
N HIS A 545 -10.56 46.98 -1.96
CA HIS A 545 -9.90 46.99 -0.64
C HIS A 545 -9.95 48.37 0.05
N ARG A 546 -9.67 49.44 -0.73
CA ARG A 546 -9.66 50.83 -0.22
C ARG A 546 -11.03 51.29 0.26
N ARG A 547 -12.10 50.94 -0.44
CA ARG A 547 -13.45 51.31 -0.02
C ARG A 547 -13.89 50.53 1.22
N LEU A 548 -13.63 49.24 1.27
CA LEU A 548 -13.91 48.41 2.44
C LEU A 548 -13.18 48.94 3.68
N LEU A 549 -11.90 49.31 3.58
CA LEU A 549 -11.16 49.95 4.68
C LEU A 549 -11.79 51.25 5.16
N ALA A 550 -12.45 52.01 4.29
CA ALA A 550 -13.08 53.30 4.63
C ALA A 550 -14.51 53.14 5.16
N THR A 551 -15.23 52.05 4.86
CA THR A 551 -16.67 51.91 5.10
C THR A 551 -17.02 50.78 6.05
N ASP A 552 -16.14 49.80 6.28
CA ASP A 552 -16.38 48.59 7.06
C ASP A 552 -15.34 48.48 8.20
N GLU A 553 -15.79 48.77 9.45
CA GLU A 553 -14.92 48.70 10.61
C GLU A 553 -14.49 47.27 10.97
N ASP A 554 -15.34 46.26 10.70
CA ASP A 554 -15.02 44.85 10.96
C ASP A 554 -13.95 44.37 9.98
N TYR A 555 -14.08 44.75 8.72
CA TYR A 555 -13.04 44.51 7.71
C TYR A 555 -11.72 45.18 8.07
N CYS A 556 -11.76 46.44 8.47
CA CYS A 556 -10.56 47.16 8.90
C CYS A 556 -9.84 46.44 10.04
N ARG A 557 -10.58 45.97 11.03
CA ARG A 557 -10.03 45.22 12.19
C ARG A 557 -9.47 43.84 11.78
N ALA A 558 -10.11 43.17 10.85
CA ALA A 558 -9.69 41.84 10.37
C ALA A 558 -8.42 41.88 9.53
N VAL A 559 -8.22 42.96 8.78
CA VAL A 559 -7.11 43.11 7.82
C VAL A 559 -5.96 43.97 8.37
N ALA A 560 -6.21 44.84 9.36
CA ALA A 560 -5.17 45.62 10.04
C ALA A 560 -4.32 44.69 10.93
N ARG A 561 -3.12 44.40 10.46
CA ARG A 561 -2.07 43.69 11.21
C ARG A 561 -1.04 44.69 11.74
#